data_7ea2855fe783563fad6ad90cba3ec17a
#
_entry.id   7ea2855fe783563fad6ad90cba3ec17a
#
_cell.length_a   1.000
_cell.length_b   1.000
_cell.length_c   1.000
_cell.angle_alpha   90.00
_cell.angle_beta   90.00
_cell.angle_gamma   90.00
#
_symmetry.space_group_name_H-M   'P 1'
#
loop_
_entity.id
_entity.type
_entity.pdbx_description
1 polymer ?
#
loop_
_entity_poly.entity_id
_entity_poly.type
_entity_poly.pdbx_seq_one_letter_code
_entity_poly.pdbx_strand_id
1 'polypeptide(L)'
;LSFFFDTQKIEPDKDTAFLDAVVSMSSNDSSVFVGAGALRNSDVFAAINIIANDLASNRILVPKSSVLETRLNDKPNGNMSGRDFKFALAAQMLLSGNSFALIQDGGFQFIPNSQMTVQQDDVTGELTYIYTPNNRTSRQIAPDSVLHFKSFTQDGAVGISPLYALQDEVALQKKGNGLLKGFFDSPSRNVLQVHKTDLSSDAKANIRNKFEQANKGALSTVILDDSMDLKGLTVDEGLLKAINSNEFSTQKIASAFGLPQSMLNVEEVHSSASQVAAQYYQHSIYRYMDCFTSELAFKLGKQVAYDDSKLTTNKQQNIENVIELTKAGVYTPDEAKNLLGGNAID
;
A
#
# COMPACT_ATOMS: atom_id res chain seq x y z
N LEU A 1 31.85 -13.36 24.82
CA LEU A 1 30.88 -14.45 24.52
C LEU A 1 29.99 -13.90 23.41
N SER A 2 30.32 -14.30 22.15
CA SER A 2 29.54 -13.95 20.97
C SER A 2 28.33 -14.90 20.92
N PHE A 3 27.14 -14.39 21.13
CA PHE A 3 25.91 -15.12 20.87
C PHE A 3 25.60 -15.00 19.38
N PHE A 4 25.81 -16.07 18.64
CA PHE A 4 25.27 -16.23 17.30
C PHE A 4 23.77 -16.50 17.44
N PHE A 5 22.94 -15.55 17.05
CA PHE A 5 21.51 -15.81 16.87
C PHE A 5 21.29 -16.47 15.53
N ASP A 6 20.65 -17.63 15.59
CA ASP A 6 20.25 -18.45 14.45
C ASP A 6 19.13 -17.73 13.71
N THR A 7 19.46 -17.07 12.59
CA THR A 7 18.49 -16.44 11.72
C THR A 7 17.81 -17.53 10.91
N GLN A 8 16.59 -17.92 11.29
CA GLN A 8 15.75 -18.75 10.42
C GLN A 8 15.54 -18.03 9.08
N LYS A 9 16.21 -18.55 8.05
CA LYS A 9 16.06 -18.11 6.68
C LYS A 9 14.70 -18.60 6.17
N ILE A 10 13.69 -17.74 6.17
CA ILE A 10 12.42 -18.02 5.49
C ILE A 10 12.71 -17.86 4.01
N GLU A 11 12.70 -18.96 3.24
CA GLU A 11 12.82 -18.89 1.79
C GLU A 11 11.53 -18.26 1.21
N PRO A 12 11.66 -17.16 0.44
CA PRO A 12 10.50 -16.54 -0.19
C PRO A 12 9.97 -17.46 -1.31
N ASP A 13 8.64 -17.50 -1.44
CA ASP A 13 7.97 -18.17 -2.56
C ASP A 13 8.48 -17.59 -3.88
N LYS A 14 8.94 -18.43 -4.80
CA LYS A 14 9.69 -18.05 -6.00
C LYS A 14 8.94 -17.11 -6.96
N ASP A 15 7.61 -17.01 -6.82
CA ASP A 15 6.77 -16.17 -7.69
C ASP A 15 6.62 -14.72 -7.18
N THR A 16 7.14 -14.38 -6.01
CA THR A 16 6.97 -13.07 -5.38
C THR A 16 8.28 -12.35 -5.05
N ALA A 17 9.41 -12.86 -5.50
CA ALA A 17 10.76 -12.45 -5.11
C ALA A 17 11.12 -10.96 -5.31
N PHE A 18 10.32 -10.20 -6.06
CA PHE A 18 10.61 -8.78 -6.32
C PHE A 18 10.05 -7.82 -5.27
N LEU A 19 9.03 -8.23 -4.51
CA LEU A 19 8.31 -7.36 -3.58
C LEU A 19 8.32 -7.86 -2.13
N ASP A 20 8.93 -9.00 -1.84
CA ASP A 20 8.99 -9.54 -0.48
C ASP A 20 10.09 -8.82 0.32
N ALA A 21 9.65 -7.95 1.19
CA ALA A 21 10.51 -7.25 2.11
C ALA A 21 10.60 -8.01 3.44
N VAL A 22 11.77 -8.52 3.76
CA VAL A 22 12.07 -9.01 5.11
C VAL A 22 12.95 -7.98 5.78
N VAL A 23 12.41 -7.26 6.73
CA VAL A 23 13.19 -6.49 7.70
C VAL A 23 13.21 -7.30 8.98
N SER A 24 14.31 -7.96 9.27
CA SER A 24 14.50 -8.66 10.54
C SER A 24 15.00 -7.66 11.58
N MET A 25 14.19 -7.42 12.59
CA MET A 25 14.63 -6.74 13.81
C MET A 25 15.35 -7.74 14.72
N SER A 26 16.46 -7.33 15.26
CA SER A 26 17.31 -8.12 16.16
C SER A 26 16.77 -8.23 17.60
N SER A 27 15.54 -7.82 17.87
CA SER A 27 14.88 -8.02 19.17
C SER A 27 13.70 -8.99 19.03
N ASN A 28 13.83 -10.09 19.62
CA ASN A 28 12.95 -11.18 20.08
C ASN A 28 11.48 -11.27 19.67
N ASP A 29 10.92 -10.52 18.71
CA ASP A 29 9.56 -10.77 18.24
C ASP A 29 9.31 -10.33 16.80
N SER A 30 8.84 -11.31 16.04
CA SER A 30 8.07 -11.23 14.80
C SER A 30 8.67 -10.41 13.66
N SER A 31 9.31 -11.12 12.75
CA SER A 31 9.40 -10.70 11.35
C SER A 31 8.00 -10.40 10.81
N VAL A 32 7.65 -9.13 10.66
CA VAL A 32 6.42 -8.72 9.99
C VAL A 32 6.63 -8.91 8.49
N PHE A 33 6.14 -10.03 7.99
CA PHE A 33 6.10 -10.31 6.57
C PHE A 33 4.87 -9.61 5.98
N VAL A 34 5.09 -8.49 5.30
CA VAL A 34 4.08 -7.83 4.49
C VAL A 34 4.59 -7.80 3.05
N GLY A 35 4.29 -8.84 2.30
CA GLY A 35 4.78 -8.99 0.95
C GLY A 35 3.78 -8.57 -0.12
N ALA A 36 4.15 -8.79 -1.38
CA ALA A 36 3.37 -8.58 -2.59
C ALA A 36 1.95 -9.19 -2.55
N GLY A 37 1.71 -10.14 -1.65
CA GLY A 37 0.38 -10.68 -1.41
C GLY A 37 -0.67 -9.63 -1.04
N ALA A 38 -0.27 -8.56 -0.38
CA ALA A 38 -1.15 -7.44 -0.04
C ALA A 38 -1.63 -6.66 -1.28
N LEU A 39 -0.82 -6.59 -2.33
CA LEU A 39 -1.19 -5.92 -3.59
C LEU A 39 -2.28 -6.66 -4.39
N ARG A 40 -2.60 -7.90 -4.01
CA ARG A 40 -3.76 -8.63 -4.58
C ARG A 40 -5.09 -8.09 -4.06
N ASN A 41 -5.05 -7.30 -3.00
CA ASN A 41 -6.21 -6.55 -2.53
C ASN A 41 -6.32 -5.25 -3.32
N SER A 42 -7.46 -5.02 -3.99
CA SER A 42 -7.70 -3.86 -4.86
C SER A 42 -7.56 -2.53 -4.10
N ASP A 43 -8.05 -2.47 -2.88
CA ASP A 43 -8.10 -1.24 -2.09
C ASP A 43 -6.71 -0.89 -1.55
N VAL A 44 -5.95 -1.90 -1.13
CA VAL A 44 -4.53 -1.74 -0.75
C VAL A 44 -3.71 -1.28 -1.95
N PHE A 45 -3.92 -1.90 -3.11
CA PHE A 45 -3.26 -1.49 -4.35
C PHE A 45 -3.58 -0.05 -4.70
N ALA A 46 -4.86 0.34 -4.65
CA ALA A 46 -5.31 1.71 -4.92
C ALA A 46 -4.68 2.71 -3.95
N ALA A 47 -4.70 2.43 -2.65
CA ALA A 47 -4.12 3.29 -1.62
C ALA A 47 -2.62 3.53 -1.84
N ILE A 48 -1.85 2.46 -2.06
CA ILE A 48 -0.40 2.55 -2.33
C ILE A 48 -0.14 3.30 -3.63
N ASN A 49 -0.92 2.99 -4.68
CA ASN A 49 -0.75 3.63 -5.99
C ASN A 49 -1.01 5.14 -5.94
N ILE A 50 -2.04 5.59 -5.23
CA ILE A 50 -2.33 7.02 -5.05
C ILE A 50 -1.14 7.72 -4.39
N ILE A 51 -0.73 7.26 -3.21
CA ILE A 51 0.33 7.91 -2.42
C ILE A 51 1.68 7.85 -3.15
N ALA A 52 2.04 6.68 -3.69
CA ALA A 52 3.32 6.50 -4.37
C ALA A 52 3.42 7.30 -5.67
N ASN A 53 2.32 7.44 -6.44
CA ASN A 53 2.29 8.29 -7.62
C ASN A 53 2.46 9.78 -7.27
N ASP A 54 1.81 10.25 -6.22
CA ASP A 54 1.92 11.65 -5.81
C ASP A 54 3.32 11.97 -5.29
N LEU A 55 3.92 11.09 -4.48
CA LEU A 55 5.33 11.23 -4.07
C LEU A 55 6.29 11.19 -5.27
N ALA A 56 6.03 10.34 -6.25
CA ALA A 56 6.88 10.19 -7.43
C ALA A 56 6.75 11.36 -8.42
N SER A 57 5.55 11.91 -8.56
CA SER A 57 5.24 12.95 -9.55
C SER A 57 5.65 14.36 -9.12
N ASN A 58 5.75 14.60 -7.81
CA ASN A 58 6.17 15.87 -7.28
C ASN A 58 7.71 15.96 -7.21
N ARG A 59 8.25 17.14 -7.53
CA ARG A 59 9.70 17.34 -7.50
C ARG A 59 10.21 17.48 -6.07
N ILE A 60 11.40 16.97 -5.84
CA ILE A 60 12.17 17.21 -4.62
C ILE A 60 13.09 18.38 -4.91
N LEU A 61 12.93 19.46 -4.18
CA LEU A 61 13.72 20.67 -4.28
C LEU A 61 14.93 20.59 -3.36
N VAL A 62 16.11 20.92 -3.89
CA VAL A 62 17.35 21.00 -3.11
C VAL A 62 17.98 22.36 -3.37
N PRO A 63 17.61 23.40 -2.60
CA PRO A 63 18.11 24.75 -2.81
C PRO A 63 19.64 24.77 -2.86
N LYS A 64 20.20 25.51 -3.81
CA LYS A 64 21.64 25.65 -4.06
C LYS A 64 22.36 24.34 -4.49
N SER A 65 21.64 23.33 -4.96
CA SER A 65 22.23 22.10 -5.46
C SER A 65 21.45 21.49 -6.64
N SER A 66 21.52 22.13 -7.80
CA SER A 66 20.87 21.63 -9.04
C SER A 66 21.30 20.21 -9.42
N VAL A 67 22.53 19.82 -9.12
CA VAL A 67 23.03 18.47 -9.38
C VAL A 67 22.29 17.43 -8.56
N LEU A 68 22.11 17.65 -7.24
CA LEU A 68 21.34 16.72 -6.39
C LEU A 68 19.88 16.70 -6.79
N GLU A 69 19.32 17.86 -7.11
CA GLU A 69 17.93 17.96 -7.56
C GLU A 69 17.70 17.17 -8.85
N THR A 70 18.58 17.30 -9.84
CA THR A 70 18.54 16.51 -11.10
C THR A 70 18.70 15.00 -10.80
N ARG A 71 19.61 14.63 -9.92
CA ARG A 71 19.79 13.21 -9.52
C ARG A 71 18.55 12.64 -8.87
N LEU A 72 17.88 13.37 -7.99
CA LEU A 72 16.68 12.89 -7.31
C LEU A 72 15.46 12.81 -8.23
N ASN A 73 15.30 13.78 -9.15
CA ASN A 73 14.07 13.91 -9.93
C ASN A 73 14.16 13.35 -11.35
N ASP A 74 15.33 13.38 -11.98
CA ASP A 74 15.45 13.08 -13.40
C ASP A 74 16.27 11.78 -13.64
N LYS A 75 17.46 11.67 -13.05
CA LYS A 75 18.36 10.54 -13.28
C LYS A 75 19.11 10.13 -12.02
N PRO A 76 18.49 9.35 -11.11
CA PRO A 76 19.13 8.86 -9.89
C PRO A 76 20.31 7.93 -10.17
N ASN A 77 20.21 7.15 -11.24
CA ASN A 77 21.25 6.21 -11.70
C ASN A 77 21.09 5.92 -13.19
N GLY A 78 21.84 4.96 -13.70
CA GLY A 78 21.78 4.56 -15.12
C GLY A 78 20.57 3.72 -15.53
N ASN A 79 19.81 3.18 -14.58
CA ASN A 79 18.80 2.14 -14.81
C ASN A 79 17.36 2.60 -14.58
N MET A 80 17.14 3.68 -13.83
CA MET A 80 15.81 4.13 -13.42
C MET A 80 15.64 5.63 -13.68
N SER A 81 14.41 6.02 -14.06
CA SER A 81 14.01 7.43 -14.04
C SER A 81 13.84 7.91 -12.60
N GLY A 82 13.93 9.24 -12.37
CA GLY A 82 13.68 9.80 -11.04
C GLY A 82 12.27 9.52 -10.53
N ARG A 83 11.29 9.47 -11.45
CA ARG A 83 9.92 9.09 -11.11
C ARG A 83 9.84 7.64 -10.62
N ASP A 84 10.40 6.70 -11.37
CA ASP A 84 10.34 5.27 -11.03
C ASP A 84 11.11 4.98 -9.74
N PHE A 85 12.23 5.66 -9.53
CA PHE A 85 13.01 5.57 -8.30
C PHE A 85 12.20 6.02 -7.07
N LYS A 86 11.57 7.21 -7.14
CA LYS A 86 10.72 7.72 -6.05
C LYS A 86 9.50 6.82 -5.84
N PHE A 87 8.87 6.35 -6.91
CA PHE A 87 7.73 5.43 -6.83
C PHE A 87 8.11 4.12 -6.14
N ALA A 88 9.22 3.50 -6.54
CA ALA A 88 9.69 2.25 -5.94
C ALA A 88 10.00 2.41 -4.44
N LEU A 89 10.66 3.50 -4.05
CA LEU A 89 10.91 3.82 -2.65
C LEU A 89 9.62 4.00 -1.86
N ALA A 90 8.68 4.79 -2.39
CA ALA A 90 7.40 5.05 -1.74
C ALA A 90 6.56 3.77 -1.60
N ALA A 91 6.40 3.01 -2.68
CA ALA A 91 5.66 1.76 -2.66
C ALA A 91 6.25 0.76 -1.67
N GLN A 92 7.57 0.61 -1.65
CA GLN A 92 8.25 -0.29 -0.72
C GLN A 92 8.10 0.17 0.74
N MET A 93 8.22 1.49 1.02
CA MET A 93 7.99 2.05 2.34
C MET A 93 6.55 1.81 2.83
N LEU A 94 5.56 1.99 1.97
CA LEU A 94 4.16 1.75 2.31
C LEU A 94 3.86 0.27 2.55
N LEU A 95 4.46 -0.63 1.76
CA LEU A 95 4.25 -2.08 1.88
C LEU A 95 4.92 -2.69 3.10
N SER A 96 6.11 -2.26 3.45
CA SER A 96 6.92 -2.91 4.50
C SER A 96 7.26 -2.00 5.69
N GLY A 97 6.90 -0.73 5.62
CA GLY A 97 7.31 0.28 6.60
C GLY A 97 8.67 0.90 6.31
N ASN A 98 9.49 0.25 5.49
CA ASN A 98 10.88 0.65 5.22
C ASN A 98 11.17 0.69 3.74
N SER A 99 12.05 1.58 3.29
CA SER A 99 12.66 1.51 1.97
C SER A 99 14.08 2.05 1.99
N PHE A 100 14.92 1.54 1.10
CA PHE A 100 16.35 1.78 1.11
C PHE A 100 16.89 2.24 -0.23
N ALA A 101 17.83 3.18 -0.17
CA ALA A 101 18.69 3.48 -1.30
C ALA A 101 20.14 3.66 -0.84
N LEU A 102 21.10 3.26 -1.67
CA LEU A 102 22.51 3.57 -1.45
C LEU A 102 22.86 4.90 -2.08
N ILE A 103 23.61 5.71 -1.33
CA ILE A 103 24.27 6.91 -1.83
C ILE A 103 25.58 6.47 -2.49
N GLN A 104 25.75 6.77 -3.76
CA GLN A 104 26.95 6.46 -4.54
C GLN A 104 27.48 7.73 -5.21
N ASP A 105 28.74 7.74 -5.65
CA ASP A 105 29.37 8.89 -6.29
C ASP A 105 28.64 9.40 -7.54
N GLY A 106 27.92 8.51 -8.21
CA GLY A 106 27.11 8.81 -9.41
C GLY A 106 25.66 9.13 -9.16
N GLY A 107 25.13 8.98 -7.93
CA GLY A 107 23.71 9.17 -7.64
C GLY A 107 23.16 8.23 -6.57
N PHE A 108 21.95 7.71 -6.79
CA PHE A 108 21.24 6.90 -5.81
C PHE A 108 20.83 5.55 -6.41
N GLN A 109 21.11 4.47 -5.71
CA GLN A 109 20.72 3.13 -6.12
C GLN A 109 19.59 2.60 -5.21
N PHE A 110 18.44 2.31 -5.78
CA PHE A 110 17.35 1.62 -5.08
C PHE A 110 17.79 0.21 -4.65
N ILE A 111 17.47 -0.15 -3.41
CA ILE A 111 17.76 -1.46 -2.84
C ILE A 111 16.44 -2.11 -2.39
N PRO A 112 16.08 -3.28 -2.93
CA PRO A 112 14.96 -4.06 -2.42
C PRO A 112 15.16 -4.42 -0.95
N ASN A 113 14.09 -4.38 -0.16
CA ASN A 113 14.16 -4.68 1.28
C ASN A 113 14.68 -6.11 1.56
N SER A 114 14.40 -7.06 0.67
CA SER A 114 14.94 -8.43 0.75
C SER A 114 16.49 -8.51 0.72
N GLN A 115 17.14 -7.42 0.29
CA GLN A 115 18.60 -7.34 0.19
C GLN A 115 19.21 -6.49 1.31
N MET A 116 18.40 -5.92 2.21
CA MET A 116 18.88 -5.07 3.30
C MET A 116 18.44 -5.63 4.65
N THR A 117 19.40 -5.79 5.57
CA THR A 117 19.15 -6.11 6.97
C THR A 117 19.60 -4.93 7.83
N VAL A 118 18.73 -4.50 8.73
CA VAL A 118 19.05 -3.46 9.73
C VAL A 118 19.21 -4.14 11.07
N GLN A 119 20.31 -3.87 11.75
CA GLN A 119 20.57 -4.33 13.12
C GLN A 119 20.79 -3.13 13.99
N GLN A 120 20.25 -3.14 15.19
CA GLN A 120 20.49 -2.14 16.21
C GLN A 120 21.28 -2.76 17.36
N ASP A 121 22.31 -2.08 17.79
CA ASP A 121 23.04 -2.46 18.98
C ASP A 121 22.22 -2.12 20.24
N ASP A 122 21.97 -3.10 21.08
CA ASP A 122 21.09 -2.95 22.26
C ASP A 122 21.69 -2.03 23.35
N VAL A 123 23.00 -1.76 23.29
CA VAL A 123 23.71 -0.95 24.30
C VAL A 123 23.92 0.47 23.82
N THR A 124 24.38 0.62 22.57
CA THR A 124 24.71 1.94 22.00
C THR A 124 23.56 2.56 21.23
N GLY A 125 22.58 1.75 20.78
CA GLY A 125 21.52 2.17 19.88
C GLY A 125 21.97 2.39 18.42
N GLU A 126 23.25 2.12 18.11
CA GLU A 126 23.78 2.32 16.76
C GLU A 126 23.18 1.36 15.75
N LEU A 127 22.87 1.89 14.55
CA LEU A 127 22.32 1.09 13.45
C LEU A 127 23.43 0.58 12.54
N THR A 128 23.38 -0.70 12.26
CA THR A 128 24.24 -1.37 11.28
C THR A 128 23.39 -1.84 10.09
N TYR A 129 23.84 -1.51 8.88
CA TYR A 129 23.19 -1.90 7.63
C TYR A 129 23.99 -2.99 6.95
N ILE A 130 23.37 -4.13 6.67
CA ILE A 130 23.98 -5.26 5.98
C ILE A 130 23.27 -5.42 4.63
N TYR A 131 24.00 -5.15 3.57
CA TYR A 131 23.54 -5.31 2.20
C TYR A 131 23.94 -6.68 1.64
N THR A 132 22.96 -7.47 1.24
CA THR A 132 23.14 -8.81 0.67
C THR A 132 22.55 -8.82 -0.74
N PRO A 133 23.34 -8.44 -1.77
CA PRO A 133 22.88 -8.52 -3.16
C PRO A 133 22.66 -9.98 -3.59
N ASN A 134 21.72 -10.19 -4.53
CA ASN A 134 21.41 -11.52 -5.04
C ASN A 134 22.70 -12.23 -5.50
N ASN A 135 22.91 -13.45 -5.02
CA ASN A 135 24.05 -14.33 -5.34
C ASN A 135 25.44 -13.76 -5.02
N ARG A 136 25.56 -12.82 -4.08
CA ARG A 136 26.84 -12.25 -3.64
C ARG A 136 26.98 -12.26 -2.13
N THR A 137 28.22 -12.07 -1.68
CA THR A 137 28.54 -11.98 -0.25
C THR A 137 27.91 -10.73 0.37
N SER A 138 27.35 -10.90 1.57
CA SER A 138 26.86 -9.80 2.41
C SER A 138 27.98 -8.85 2.77
N ARG A 139 27.68 -7.56 2.79
CA ARG A 139 28.63 -6.52 3.20
C ARG A 139 27.96 -5.50 4.11
N GLN A 140 28.66 -5.06 5.11
CA GLN A 140 28.24 -3.95 5.93
C GLN A 140 28.41 -2.64 5.16
N ILE A 141 27.40 -1.77 5.25
CA ILE A 141 27.39 -0.44 4.64
C ILE A 141 27.39 0.60 5.76
N ALA A 142 28.18 1.65 5.57
CA ALA A 142 28.20 2.76 6.50
C ALA A 142 26.80 3.44 6.57
N PRO A 143 26.29 3.79 7.74
CA PRO A 143 24.97 4.42 7.89
C PRO A 143 24.79 5.69 7.05
N ASP A 144 25.85 6.50 6.89
CA ASP A 144 25.83 7.73 6.08
C ASP A 144 25.71 7.46 4.57
N SER A 145 25.95 6.23 4.13
CA SER A 145 25.83 5.83 2.73
C SER A 145 24.49 5.19 2.40
N VAL A 146 23.57 5.13 3.38
CA VAL A 146 22.22 4.53 3.23
C VAL A 146 21.15 5.57 3.51
N LEU A 147 20.25 5.78 2.55
CA LEU A 147 18.97 6.41 2.78
C LEU A 147 18.00 5.34 3.29
N HIS A 148 17.42 5.57 4.45
CA HIS A 148 16.47 4.66 5.09
C HIS A 148 15.15 5.39 5.39
N PHE A 149 14.23 5.32 4.46
CA PHE A 149 12.90 5.93 4.62
C PHE A 149 12.00 5.02 5.45
N LYS A 150 11.40 5.57 6.50
CA LYS A 150 10.55 4.86 7.46
C LYS A 150 9.15 5.47 7.47
N SER A 151 8.10 4.64 7.37
CA SER A 151 6.71 5.09 7.39
C SER A 151 6.30 5.52 8.82
N PHE A 152 6.14 4.55 9.70
CA PHE A 152 5.87 4.76 11.13
C PHE A 152 6.99 4.08 11.92
N THR A 153 7.61 4.78 12.85
CA THR A 153 8.68 4.22 13.69
C THR A 153 8.40 4.48 15.15
N GLN A 154 8.66 3.48 16.02
CA GLN A 154 8.53 3.58 17.46
C GLN A 154 9.88 3.86 18.13
N ASP A 155 10.96 3.36 17.54
CA ASP A 155 12.32 3.38 18.11
C ASP A 155 13.32 4.19 17.25
N GLY A 156 12.89 4.66 16.08
CA GLY A 156 13.76 5.33 15.12
C GLY A 156 14.64 4.38 14.30
N ALA A 157 14.69 3.11 14.62
CA ALA A 157 15.53 2.13 13.96
C ALA A 157 14.87 1.57 12.69
N VAL A 158 13.63 1.12 12.81
CA VAL A 158 12.86 0.54 11.70
C VAL A 158 11.47 1.15 11.61
N GLY A 159 10.89 1.06 10.43
CA GLY A 159 9.55 1.50 10.15
C GLY A 159 8.55 0.34 10.16
N ILE A 160 7.30 0.64 10.48
CA ILE A 160 6.17 -0.29 10.49
C ILE A 160 5.22 0.12 9.35
N SER A 161 4.78 -0.84 8.54
CA SER A 161 3.82 -0.60 7.47
C SER A 161 2.42 -0.31 8.03
N PRO A 162 1.63 0.57 7.40
CA PRO A 162 0.21 0.69 7.67
C PRO A 162 -0.56 -0.64 7.55
N LEU A 163 -0.06 -1.56 6.71
CA LEU A 163 -0.64 -2.88 6.51
C LEU A 163 -0.56 -3.78 7.75
N TYR A 164 0.35 -3.47 8.67
CA TYR A 164 0.43 -4.23 9.94
C TYR A 164 -0.88 -4.13 10.73
N ALA A 165 -1.47 -2.95 10.76
CA ALA A 165 -2.75 -2.72 11.45
C ALA A 165 -3.95 -3.32 10.70
N LEU A 166 -3.77 -3.76 9.45
CA LEU A 166 -4.85 -4.22 8.56
C LEU A 166 -4.84 -5.74 8.33
N GLN A 167 -4.02 -6.51 9.06
CA GLN A 167 -3.87 -7.95 8.82
C GLN A 167 -5.19 -8.69 8.93
N ASP A 168 -5.97 -8.40 9.96
CA ASP A 168 -7.26 -9.05 10.22
C ASP A 168 -8.32 -8.64 9.19
N GLU A 169 -8.36 -7.35 8.83
CA GLU A 169 -9.29 -6.80 7.85
C GLU A 169 -9.06 -7.38 6.44
N VAL A 170 -7.79 -7.44 6.02
CA VAL A 170 -7.42 -8.03 4.72
C VAL A 170 -7.73 -9.54 4.70
N ALA A 171 -7.47 -10.25 5.80
CA ALA A 171 -7.80 -11.66 5.94
C ALA A 171 -9.31 -11.90 5.92
N LEU A 172 -10.09 -11.05 6.59
CA LEU A 172 -11.55 -11.11 6.61
C LEU A 172 -12.15 -10.85 5.22
N GLN A 173 -11.66 -9.82 4.53
CA GLN A 173 -12.09 -9.49 3.17
C GLN A 173 -11.77 -10.65 2.19
N LYS A 174 -10.58 -11.26 2.31
CA LYS A 174 -10.22 -12.42 1.50
C LYS A 174 -11.15 -13.61 1.75
N LYS A 175 -11.51 -13.88 3.02
CA LYS A 175 -12.47 -14.95 3.39
C LYS A 175 -13.87 -14.62 2.87
N GLY A 176 -14.34 -13.38 3.01
CA GLY A 176 -15.63 -12.92 2.48
C GLY A 176 -15.74 -13.10 0.98
N ASN A 177 -14.73 -12.65 0.23
CA ASN A 177 -14.66 -12.83 -1.23
C ASN A 177 -14.61 -14.32 -1.62
N GLY A 178 -13.94 -15.16 -0.84
CA GLY A 178 -13.91 -16.62 -1.02
C GLY A 178 -15.30 -17.25 -0.85
N LEU A 179 -16.06 -16.80 0.16
CA LEU A 179 -17.45 -17.26 0.37
C LEU A 179 -18.38 -16.83 -0.77
N LEU A 180 -18.29 -15.57 -1.21
CA LEU A 180 -19.04 -15.07 -2.37
C LEU A 180 -18.71 -15.86 -3.63
N LYS A 181 -17.41 -16.05 -3.91
CA LYS A 181 -16.99 -16.87 -5.04
C LYS A 181 -17.56 -18.29 -4.97
N GLY A 182 -17.45 -18.95 -3.82
CA GLY A 182 -18.03 -20.29 -3.61
C GLY A 182 -19.55 -20.31 -3.80
N PHE A 183 -20.23 -19.22 -3.47
CA PHE A 183 -21.67 -19.09 -3.72
C PHE A 183 -21.99 -18.93 -5.21
N PHE A 184 -21.26 -18.09 -5.96
CA PHE A 184 -21.46 -17.91 -7.39
C PHE A 184 -21.01 -19.11 -8.21
N ASP A 185 -19.95 -19.80 -7.80
CA ASP A 185 -19.46 -21.04 -8.45
C ASP A 185 -20.41 -22.21 -8.24
N SER A 186 -21.22 -22.18 -7.18
CA SER A 186 -22.20 -23.23 -6.85
C SER A 186 -23.53 -22.61 -6.39
N PRO A 187 -24.28 -21.95 -7.29
CA PRO A 187 -25.51 -21.24 -6.94
C PRO A 187 -26.63 -22.12 -6.41
N SER A 188 -26.53 -23.44 -6.56
CA SER A 188 -27.55 -24.40 -6.18
C SER A 188 -27.12 -25.24 -4.99
N ARG A 189 -26.93 -24.63 -3.82
CA ARG A 189 -26.99 -25.42 -2.58
C ARG A 189 -28.45 -25.66 -2.22
N ASN A 190 -29.03 -26.63 -2.89
CA ASN A 190 -30.40 -27.07 -2.64
C ASN A 190 -30.38 -28.14 -1.54
N VAL A 191 -31.25 -27.98 -0.56
CA VAL A 191 -31.53 -29.04 0.41
C VAL A 191 -32.71 -29.83 -0.15
N LEU A 192 -32.43 -31.05 -0.61
CA LEU A 192 -33.48 -31.99 -0.97
C LEU A 192 -33.96 -32.67 0.33
N GLN A 193 -35.14 -32.27 0.79
CA GLN A 193 -35.79 -32.87 1.95
C GLN A 193 -36.66 -34.06 1.43
N VAL A 194 -36.33 -35.25 1.92
CA VAL A 194 -37.12 -36.47 1.58
C VAL A 194 -37.97 -36.84 2.81
N HIS A 195 -39.29 -36.90 2.58
CA HIS A 195 -40.27 -37.18 3.65
C HIS A 195 -40.39 -38.66 4.02
N LYS A 196 -39.40 -39.47 3.71
CA LYS A 196 -39.37 -40.87 4.04
C LYS A 196 -38.56 -41.15 5.29
N THR A 197 -39.14 -41.70 6.31
CA THR A 197 -38.47 -42.22 7.50
C THR A 197 -37.68 -43.49 7.12
N ASP A 198 -36.40 -43.59 7.57
CA ASP A 198 -35.53 -44.75 7.37
C ASP A 198 -34.88 -44.96 5.99
N LEU A 199 -34.30 -43.90 5.46
CA LEU A 199 -33.37 -44.06 4.33
C LEU A 199 -31.98 -44.51 4.81
N SER A 200 -31.52 -45.64 4.25
CA SER A 200 -30.14 -46.12 4.49
C SER A 200 -29.12 -45.09 3.90
N SER A 201 -27.86 -45.15 4.40
CA SER A 201 -26.78 -44.30 3.90
C SER A 201 -26.57 -44.40 2.39
N ASP A 202 -26.70 -45.65 1.86
CA ASP A 202 -26.55 -45.90 0.41
C ASP A 202 -27.69 -45.32 -0.39
N ALA A 203 -28.94 -45.37 0.11
CA ALA A 203 -30.09 -44.77 -0.52
C ALA A 203 -29.96 -43.22 -0.60
N LYS A 204 -29.46 -42.59 0.49
CA LYS A 204 -29.16 -41.15 0.52
C LYS A 204 -28.07 -40.77 -0.48
N ALA A 205 -26.99 -41.57 -0.58
CA ALA A 205 -25.94 -41.36 -1.55
C ALA A 205 -26.45 -41.49 -3.03
N ASN A 206 -27.25 -42.47 -3.28
CA ASN A 206 -27.84 -42.68 -4.63
C ASN A 206 -28.80 -41.56 -5.02
N ILE A 207 -29.61 -41.06 -4.10
CA ILE A 207 -30.50 -39.90 -4.36
C ILE A 207 -29.65 -38.65 -4.64
N ARG A 208 -28.61 -38.41 -3.83
CA ARG A 208 -27.69 -37.28 -4.08
C ARG A 208 -27.06 -37.37 -5.45
N ASN A 209 -26.47 -38.51 -5.80
CA ASN A 209 -25.77 -38.65 -7.08
C ASN A 209 -26.69 -38.45 -8.29
N LYS A 210 -27.93 -38.97 -8.22
CA LYS A 210 -28.93 -38.76 -9.26
C LYS A 210 -29.37 -37.32 -9.36
N PHE A 211 -29.56 -36.65 -8.23
CA PHE A 211 -29.92 -35.23 -8.20
C PHE A 211 -28.78 -34.35 -8.76
N GLU A 212 -27.52 -34.60 -8.36
CA GLU A 212 -26.35 -33.90 -8.87
C GLU A 212 -26.16 -34.14 -10.40
N GLN A 213 -26.38 -35.35 -10.85
CA GLN A 213 -26.33 -35.65 -12.29
C GLN A 213 -27.43 -34.93 -13.09
N ALA A 214 -28.65 -34.86 -12.57
CA ALA A 214 -29.75 -34.14 -13.19
C ALA A 214 -29.55 -32.62 -13.23
N ASN A 215 -28.77 -32.07 -12.28
CA ASN A 215 -28.50 -30.65 -12.16
C ASN A 215 -27.18 -30.18 -12.81
N LYS A 216 -26.47 -31.03 -13.52
CA LYS A 216 -25.21 -30.67 -14.21
C LYS A 216 -25.30 -29.70 -15.34
N GLY A 217 -26.53 -29.33 -15.79
CA GLY A 217 -26.73 -28.34 -16.84
C GLY A 217 -27.37 -27.06 -16.29
N ALA A 218 -26.88 -25.90 -16.70
CA ALA A 218 -27.38 -24.58 -16.26
C ALA A 218 -28.87 -24.30 -16.51
N LEU A 219 -29.59 -25.21 -17.20
CA LEU A 219 -31.01 -25.11 -17.55
C LEU A 219 -31.77 -26.41 -17.26
N SER A 220 -31.23 -27.29 -16.37
CA SER A 220 -31.89 -28.58 -16.10
C SER A 220 -33.09 -28.39 -15.16
N THR A 221 -34.25 -28.78 -15.59
CA THR A 221 -35.46 -28.87 -14.77
C THR A 221 -35.41 -30.17 -13.98
N VAL A 222 -35.49 -30.09 -12.65
CA VAL A 222 -35.59 -31.27 -11.78
C VAL A 222 -37.06 -31.53 -11.53
N ILE A 223 -37.51 -32.73 -11.83
CA ILE A 223 -38.86 -33.21 -11.50
C ILE A 223 -38.77 -33.90 -10.13
N LEU A 224 -39.55 -33.44 -9.17
CA LEU A 224 -39.70 -34.03 -7.86
C LEU A 224 -41.05 -34.72 -7.74
N ASP A 225 -41.11 -35.76 -6.92
CA ASP A 225 -42.39 -36.37 -6.54
C ASP A 225 -42.89 -35.81 -5.21
N ASP A 226 -44.12 -36.12 -4.81
CA ASP A 226 -44.76 -35.64 -3.57
C ASP A 226 -44.01 -36.03 -2.29
N SER A 227 -42.99 -36.86 -2.38
CA SER A 227 -42.14 -37.27 -1.22
C SER A 227 -40.90 -36.40 -1.05
N MET A 228 -40.69 -35.42 -1.89
CA MET A 228 -39.44 -34.61 -1.94
C MET A 228 -39.76 -33.13 -2.02
N ASP A 229 -39.21 -32.35 -1.11
CA ASP A 229 -39.21 -30.91 -1.15
C ASP A 229 -37.82 -30.37 -1.45
N LEU A 230 -37.76 -29.45 -2.42
CA LEU A 230 -36.53 -28.71 -2.73
C LEU A 230 -36.57 -27.37 -2.01
N LYS A 231 -35.72 -27.21 -1.01
CA LYS A 231 -35.52 -25.92 -0.39
C LYS A 231 -34.19 -25.33 -0.89
N GLY A 232 -34.26 -24.27 -1.64
CA GLY A 232 -33.07 -23.48 -1.93
C GLY A 232 -32.50 -22.95 -0.63
N LEU A 233 -31.23 -23.19 -0.38
CA LEU A 233 -30.52 -22.47 0.66
C LEU A 233 -30.36 -21.03 0.15
N THR A 234 -31.31 -20.18 0.47
CA THR A 234 -31.15 -18.74 0.31
C THR A 234 -30.08 -18.28 1.28
N VAL A 235 -29.03 -17.62 0.75
CA VAL A 235 -28.08 -16.92 1.62
C VAL A 235 -28.89 -15.89 2.40
N ASP A 236 -28.76 -15.93 3.71
CA ASP A 236 -29.41 -14.94 4.57
C ASP A 236 -29.02 -13.54 4.10
N GLU A 237 -30.01 -12.66 3.92
CA GLU A 237 -29.80 -11.29 3.48
C GLU A 237 -28.85 -10.53 4.43
N GLY A 238 -28.85 -10.89 5.72
CA GLY A 238 -27.89 -10.39 6.71
C GLY A 238 -26.46 -10.84 6.44
N LEU A 239 -26.26 -12.09 5.99
CA LEU A 239 -24.95 -12.59 5.59
C LEU A 239 -24.46 -11.92 4.30
N LEU A 240 -25.34 -11.72 3.31
CA LEU A 240 -25.00 -10.94 2.12
C LEU A 240 -24.66 -9.49 2.43
N LYS A 241 -25.38 -8.86 3.35
CA LYS A 241 -25.06 -7.51 3.84
C LYS A 241 -23.75 -7.49 4.61
N ALA A 242 -23.45 -8.49 5.43
CA ALA A 242 -22.18 -8.60 6.14
C ALA A 242 -21.00 -8.86 5.19
N ILE A 243 -21.21 -9.61 4.11
CA ILE A 243 -20.20 -9.86 3.08
C ILE A 243 -20.04 -8.62 2.16
N ASN A 244 -21.12 -7.92 1.86
CA ASN A 244 -21.11 -6.64 1.15
C ASN A 244 -20.59 -5.48 2.01
N SER A 245 -20.31 -5.69 3.31
CA SER A 245 -19.56 -4.71 4.11
C SER A 245 -18.08 -4.59 3.72
N ASN A 246 -17.77 -4.84 2.43
CA ASN A 246 -16.48 -4.46 1.83
C ASN A 246 -16.20 -2.96 2.05
N GLU A 247 -17.22 -2.11 2.10
CA GLU A 247 -17.12 -0.70 2.46
C GLU A 247 -16.43 -0.49 3.81
N PHE A 248 -16.76 -1.30 4.83
CA PHE A 248 -16.10 -1.19 6.13
C PHE A 248 -14.59 -1.51 6.05
N SER A 249 -14.22 -2.55 5.31
CA SER A 249 -12.82 -2.90 5.08
C SER A 249 -12.10 -1.82 4.28
N THR A 250 -12.74 -1.26 3.24
CA THR A 250 -12.20 -0.15 2.44
C THR A 250 -12.00 1.10 3.29
N GLN A 251 -12.95 1.43 4.18
CA GLN A 251 -12.82 2.53 5.14
C GLN A 251 -11.63 2.34 6.09
N LYS A 252 -11.41 1.12 6.59
CA LYS A 252 -10.27 0.79 7.46
C LYS A 252 -8.95 0.92 6.72
N ILE A 253 -8.89 0.45 5.46
CA ILE A 253 -7.72 0.59 4.60
C ILE A 253 -7.44 2.08 4.37
N ALA A 254 -8.44 2.87 3.96
CA ALA A 254 -8.29 4.31 3.79
C ALA A 254 -7.73 4.97 5.05
N SER A 255 -8.32 4.67 6.22
CA SER A 255 -7.91 5.23 7.51
C SER A 255 -6.47 4.88 7.88
N ALA A 256 -6.02 3.65 7.67
CA ALA A 256 -4.66 3.21 7.98
C ALA A 256 -3.61 3.93 7.12
N PHE A 257 -3.91 4.16 5.84
CA PHE A 257 -3.07 4.97 4.96
C PHE A 257 -3.28 6.48 5.14
N GLY A 258 -4.28 6.89 5.93
CA GLY A 258 -4.68 8.28 6.17
C GLY A 258 -5.37 8.93 4.97
N LEU A 259 -5.87 8.14 4.03
CA LEU A 259 -6.59 8.64 2.86
C LEU A 259 -8.03 9.04 3.24
N PRO A 260 -8.56 10.12 2.64
CA PRO A 260 -10.00 10.35 2.61
C PRO A 260 -10.72 9.14 2.00
N GLN A 261 -11.82 8.73 2.61
CA GLN A 261 -12.54 7.51 2.19
C GLN A 261 -13.04 7.59 0.74
N SER A 262 -13.44 8.77 0.30
CA SER A 262 -13.90 9.05 -1.07
C SER A 262 -12.81 8.79 -2.13
N MET A 263 -11.52 8.83 -1.78
CA MET A 263 -10.44 8.49 -2.72
C MET A 263 -10.36 6.98 -3.02
N LEU A 264 -10.99 6.13 -2.22
CA LEU A 264 -11.13 4.69 -2.44
C LEU A 264 -12.57 4.29 -2.83
N ASN A 265 -13.31 5.19 -3.47
CA ASN A 265 -14.70 4.97 -3.94
C ASN A 265 -15.73 4.66 -2.84
N VAL A 266 -15.50 5.13 -1.61
CA VAL A 266 -16.51 5.11 -0.56
C VAL A 266 -17.31 6.41 -0.64
N GLU A 267 -18.62 6.31 -0.72
CA GLU A 267 -19.48 7.50 -0.79
C GLU A 267 -19.36 8.34 0.49
N GLU A 268 -18.92 9.58 0.35
CA GLU A 268 -18.97 10.59 1.40
C GLU A 268 -20.11 11.57 1.11
N VAL A 269 -21.06 11.61 2.02
CA VAL A 269 -22.38 12.24 1.79
C VAL A 269 -22.35 13.77 1.69
N HIS A 270 -21.24 14.46 2.03
CA HIS A 270 -21.24 15.95 2.08
C HIS A 270 -19.89 16.66 1.88
N SER A 271 -18.84 15.99 1.37
CA SER A 271 -17.55 16.66 1.20
C SER A 271 -17.37 17.24 -0.20
N SER A 272 -17.00 18.53 -0.30
CA SER A 272 -16.62 19.11 -1.59
C SER A 272 -15.26 18.56 -2.04
N ALA A 273 -15.01 18.50 -3.36
CA ALA A 273 -13.73 18.05 -3.91
C ALA A 273 -12.51 18.83 -3.33
N SER A 274 -12.69 20.12 -3.03
CA SER A 274 -11.66 20.95 -2.41
C SER A 274 -11.37 20.56 -0.95
N GLN A 275 -12.40 20.17 -0.19
CA GLN A 275 -12.23 19.68 1.19
C GLN A 275 -11.49 18.34 1.21
N VAL A 276 -11.87 17.41 0.32
CA VAL A 276 -11.19 16.12 0.17
C VAL A 276 -9.71 16.32 -0.19
N ALA A 277 -9.41 17.22 -1.13
CA ALA A 277 -8.03 17.52 -1.51
C ALA A 277 -7.23 18.13 -0.34
N ALA A 278 -7.84 19.02 0.45
CA ALA A 278 -7.19 19.61 1.62
C ALA A 278 -6.94 18.58 2.72
N GLN A 279 -7.90 17.70 3.00
CA GLN A 279 -7.73 16.60 3.94
C GLN A 279 -6.63 15.64 3.50
N TYR A 280 -6.62 15.26 2.23
CA TYR A 280 -5.57 14.42 1.65
C TYR A 280 -4.19 15.04 1.82
N TYR A 281 -4.05 16.32 1.48
CA TYR A 281 -2.77 17.02 1.65
C TYR A 281 -2.33 17.02 3.12
N GLN A 282 -3.18 17.47 4.05
CA GLN A 282 -2.83 17.68 5.45
C GLN A 282 -2.63 16.38 6.23
N HIS A 283 -3.43 15.35 5.95
CA HIS A 283 -3.47 14.14 6.78
C HIS A 283 -2.80 12.92 6.15
N SER A 284 -2.58 12.93 4.83
CA SER A 284 -1.95 11.81 4.14
C SER A 284 -0.59 12.18 3.59
N ILE A 285 -0.59 12.88 2.45
CA ILE A 285 0.60 12.99 1.61
C ILE A 285 1.72 13.79 2.28
N TYR A 286 1.38 14.85 3.02
CA TYR A 286 2.37 15.68 3.71
C TYR A 286 3.26 14.86 4.65
N ARG A 287 2.69 13.98 5.46
CA ARG A 287 3.47 13.14 6.38
C ARG A 287 4.43 12.18 5.66
N TYR A 288 4.02 11.66 4.49
CA TYR A 288 4.90 10.81 3.69
C TYR A 288 5.98 11.63 2.99
N MET A 289 5.66 12.84 2.52
CA MET A 289 6.65 13.78 2.01
C MET A 289 7.70 14.13 3.07
N ASP A 290 7.26 14.36 4.31
CA ASP A 290 8.14 14.67 5.44
C ASP A 290 9.11 13.52 5.75
N CYS A 291 8.64 12.26 5.69
CA CYS A 291 9.53 11.09 5.82
C CYS A 291 10.68 11.12 4.80
N PHE A 292 10.38 11.52 3.55
CA PHE A 292 11.40 11.61 2.50
C PHE A 292 12.33 12.80 2.69
N THR A 293 11.76 13.98 2.93
CA THR A 293 12.55 15.20 3.01
C THR A 293 13.45 15.24 4.25
N SER A 294 12.97 14.75 5.39
CA SER A 294 13.76 14.70 6.62
C SER A 294 14.93 13.72 6.50
N GLU A 295 14.74 12.53 5.95
CA GLU A 295 15.83 11.57 5.74
C GLU A 295 16.86 12.09 4.73
N LEU A 296 16.40 12.65 3.61
CA LEU A 296 17.27 13.26 2.61
C LEU A 296 18.05 14.44 3.18
N ALA A 297 17.40 15.32 3.95
CA ALA A 297 18.05 16.44 4.58
C ALA A 297 19.13 16.01 5.60
N PHE A 298 18.81 15.00 6.41
CA PHE A 298 19.73 14.45 7.40
C PHE A 298 20.97 13.83 6.75
N LYS A 299 20.78 12.98 5.73
CA LYS A 299 21.89 12.26 5.09
C LYS A 299 22.69 13.11 4.12
N LEU A 300 22.06 14.05 3.42
CA LEU A 300 22.76 14.89 2.44
C LEU A 300 23.33 16.18 3.04
N GLY A 301 22.97 16.51 4.29
CA GLY A 301 23.38 17.76 4.94
C GLY A 301 22.90 19.01 4.19
N LYS A 302 21.73 18.93 3.54
CA LYS A 302 21.14 19.99 2.73
C LYS A 302 19.70 20.23 3.11
N GLN A 303 19.21 21.44 2.91
CA GLN A 303 17.78 21.69 2.98
C GLN A 303 17.10 20.97 1.82
N VAL A 304 16.04 20.24 2.10
CA VAL A 304 15.26 19.49 1.12
C VAL A 304 13.78 19.75 1.37
N ALA A 305 13.02 19.96 0.31
CA ALA A 305 11.58 20.14 0.36
C ALA A 305 10.92 19.46 -0.84
N TYR A 306 9.64 19.13 -0.74
CA TYR A 306 8.83 18.79 -1.90
C TYR A 306 8.24 20.06 -2.54
N ASP A 307 8.15 20.07 -3.86
CA ASP A 307 7.30 21.01 -4.59
C ASP A 307 5.86 20.51 -4.53
N ASP A 308 5.11 21.00 -3.57
CA ASP A 308 3.72 20.61 -3.30
C ASP A 308 2.69 21.49 -4.02
N SER A 309 3.15 22.38 -4.87
CA SER A 309 2.31 23.37 -5.59
C SER A 309 1.17 22.73 -6.39
N LYS A 310 1.36 21.50 -6.88
CA LYS A 310 0.32 20.75 -7.60
C LYS A 310 -0.76 20.14 -6.69
N LEU A 311 -0.44 19.91 -5.43
CA LEU A 311 -1.32 19.27 -4.46
C LEU A 311 -2.10 20.30 -3.62
N THR A 312 -1.46 21.43 -3.33
CA THR A 312 -2.04 22.50 -2.51
C THR A 312 -2.91 23.45 -3.31
N THR A 313 -2.77 23.45 -4.63
CA THR A 313 -3.43 24.44 -5.47
C THR A 313 -4.82 23.96 -5.91
N ASN A 314 -5.84 24.38 -5.20
CA ASN A 314 -7.06 24.82 -5.90
C ASN A 314 -6.65 26.05 -6.74
N LYS A 315 -6.36 25.84 -8.05
CA LYS A 315 -5.85 26.91 -8.93
C LYS A 315 -6.64 28.21 -8.81
N GLN A 316 -7.96 28.08 -8.63
CA GLN A 316 -8.87 29.19 -8.45
C GLN A 316 -8.55 30.00 -7.18
N GLN A 317 -8.38 29.29 -6.06
CA GLN A 317 -8.13 29.91 -4.75
C GLN A 317 -6.72 30.52 -4.67
N ASN A 318 -5.75 29.92 -5.35
CA ASN A 318 -4.41 30.51 -5.46
C ASN A 318 -4.42 31.79 -6.31
N ILE A 319 -5.15 31.78 -7.43
CA ILE A 319 -5.34 32.99 -8.25
C ILE A 319 -6.01 34.11 -7.43
N GLU A 320 -7.07 33.79 -6.69
CA GLU A 320 -7.76 34.74 -5.83
C GLU A 320 -6.86 35.28 -4.72
N ASN A 321 -6.11 34.42 -4.03
CA ASN A 321 -5.15 34.83 -3.00
C ASN A 321 -4.03 35.72 -3.57
N VAL A 322 -3.46 35.36 -4.71
CA VAL A 322 -2.42 36.17 -5.35
C VAL A 322 -2.97 37.52 -5.80
N ILE A 323 -4.20 37.57 -6.32
CA ILE A 323 -4.88 38.82 -6.68
C ILE A 323 -5.12 39.69 -5.43
N GLU A 324 -5.60 39.13 -4.34
CA GLU A 324 -5.83 39.84 -3.08
C GLU A 324 -4.53 40.40 -2.48
N LEU A 325 -3.48 39.57 -2.44
CA LEU A 325 -2.17 39.98 -1.92
C LEU A 325 -1.51 41.04 -2.80
N THR A 326 -1.75 40.98 -4.12
CA THR A 326 -1.29 42.03 -5.05
C THR A 326 -2.07 43.34 -4.84
N LYS A 327 -3.40 43.28 -4.64
CA LYS A 327 -4.21 44.45 -4.30
C LYS A 327 -3.84 45.07 -2.96
N ALA A 328 -3.44 44.22 -1.99
CA ALA A 328 -2.96 44.62 -0.68
C ALA A 328 -1.51 45.21 -0.71
N GLY A 329 -0.85 45.21 -1.87
CA GLY A 329 0.51 45.70 -2.02
C GLY A 329 1.61 44.80 -1.46
N VAL A 330 1.27 43.55 -1.17
CA VAL A 330 2.23 42.51 -0.65
C VAL A 330 3.08 41.98 -1.81
N TYR A 331 2.50 41.80 -2.99
CA TYR A 331 3.19 41.43 -4.23
C TYR A 331 3.14 42.53 -5.28
N THR A 332 4.23 42.66 -6.01
CA THR A 332 4.23 43.43 -7.23
C THR A 332 3.52 42.68 -8.36
N PRO A 333 3.00 43.35 -9.40
CA PRO A 333 2.37 42.69 -10.56
C PRO A 333 3.28 41.64 -11.23
N ASP A 334 4.59 41.87 -11.27
CA ASP A 334 5.56 40.96 -11.88
C ASP A 334 5.82 39.71 -11.00
N GLU A 335 5.87 39.89 -9.70
CA GLU A 335 5.93 38.73 -8.75
C GLU A 335 4.65 37.88 -8.83
N ALA A 336 3.49 38.54 -8.91
CA ALA A 336 2.21 37.86 -9.08
C ALA A 336 2.13 37.04 -10.37
N LYS A 337 2.63 37.57 -11.50
CA LYS A 337 2.73 36.86 -12.77
C LYS A 337 3.63 35.62 -12.64
N ASN A 338 4.79 35.75 -12.01
CA ASN A 338 5.72 34.64 -11.80
C ASN A 338 5.12 33.54 -10.92
N LEU A 339 4.40 33.93 -9.86
CA LEU A 339 3.70 32.98 -8.96
C LEU A 339 2.55 32.21 -9.66
N LEU A 340 1.88 32.85 -10.61
CA LEU A 340 0.79 32.26 -11.40
C LEU A 340 1.28 31.47 -12.63
N GLY A 341 2.60 31.30 -12.78
CA GLY A 341 3.19 30.54 -13.89
C GLY A 341 3.28 31.32 -15.20
N GLY A 342 3.21 32.64 -15.13
CA GLY A 342 3.31 33.56 -16.27
C GLY A 342 4.74 33.82 -16.74
N ASN A 343 5.57 32.78 -16.85
CA ASN A 343 6.79 32.91 -17.65
C ASN A 343 6.37 32.95 -19.11
N ALA A 344 6.61 34.09 -19.75
CA ALA A 344 6.45 34.24 -21.17
C ALA A 344 7.20 33.09 -21.88
N ILE A 345 6.45 32.34 -22.69
CA ILE A 345 7.05 31.53 -23.75
C ILE A 345 7.48 32.59 -24.78
N ASP A 346 8.77 32.93 -24.75
CA ASP A 346 9.43 33.61 -25.87
C ASP A 346 9.77 32.62 -26.96
#